data_9297c7e56d56df2bc1d8041c02202d30
#
_entry.id   9297c7e56d56df2bc1d8041c02202d30
#
_cell.length_a   1.000
_cell.length_b   1.000
_cell.length_c   1.000
_cell.angle_alpha   90.00
_cell.angle_beta   90.00
_cell.angle_gamma   90.00
#
_symmetry.space_group_name_H-M   'P 1'
#
loop_
_entity.id
_entity.type
_entity.pdbx_description
1 polymer ?
#
loop_
_entity_poly.entity_id
_entity_poly.type
_entity_poly.pdbx_seq_one_letter_code
_entity_poly.pdbx_strand_id
1 'polypeptide(L)'
;AIACIWKNGVAQNLTDGSTLAKVNAICIDGGVLYAAGAEKVSGGRWKGVLWKDGQPTYFTEEVGTEVTGLYVKEGKYIIEGNMTADSGDIVTCIWTEEGVQVISEGMALCQGTGLAVAGSDIYVAGNAYDMDYGTYEEIYRSPVWKNGTEMALEVVSSDNFTVWGLACAFVDTQE
;
A
#
# COMPACT_ATOMS: atom_id res chain seq x y z
N ALA A 1 10.27 11.71 -14.27
CA ALA A 1 11.01 11.00 -13.20
C ALA A 1 11.24 9.56 -13.64
N ILE A 2 12.41 9.02 -13.33
CA ILE A 2 12.79 7.64 -13.62
C ILE A 2 12.62 6.85 -12.33
N ALA A 3 11.92 5.72 -12.37
CA ALA A 3 11.90 4.77 -11.28
C ALA A 3 13.28 4.11 -11.18
N CYS A 4 13.91 4.16 -10.03
CA CYS A 4 15.22 3.54 -9.81
C CYS A 4 15.31 2.95 -8.40
N ILE A 5 16.20 1.99 -8.26
CA ILE A 5 16.61 1.40 -6.98
C ILE A 5 18.13 1.59 -6.80
N TRP A 6 18.57 1.53 -5.56
CA TRP A 6 19.99 1.60 -5.22
C TRP A 6 20.45 0.28 -4.62
N LYS A 7 21.46 -0.33 -5.22
CA LYS A 7 22.11 -1.54 -4.71
C LYS A 7 23.58 -1.24 -4.42
N ASN A 8 23.98 -1.32 -3.17
CA ASN A 8 25.37 -1.05 -2.72
C ASN A 8 25.90 0.30 -3.24
N GLY A 9 25.07 1.35 -3.22
CA GLY A 9 25.44 2.69 -3.67
C GLY A 9 25.39 2.91 -5.19
N VAL A 10 25.00 1.90 -5.98
CA VAL A 10 24.84 2.01 -7.42
C VAL A 10 23.38 2.06 -7.81
N ALA A 11 22.99 3.10 -8.57
CA ALA A 11 21.63 3.24 -9.08
C ALA A 11 21.36 2.25 -10.22
N GLN A 12 20.21 1.62 -10.19
CA GLN A 12 19.67 0.79 -11.28
C GLN A 12 18.33 1.37 -11.70
N ASN A 13 18.22 1.82 -12.94
CA ASN A 13 16.97 2.32 -13.49
C ASN A 13 16.02 1.17 -13.79
N LEU A 14 14.78 1.27 -13.36
CA LEU A 14 13.68 0.34 -13.67
C LEU A 14 12.89 0.79 -14.89
N THR A 15 12.98 2.07 -15.26
CA THR A 15 12.33 2.66 -16.44
C THR A 15 13.34 3.46 -17.24
N ASP A 16 13.06 3.68 -18.51
CA ASP A 16 13.90 4.45 -19.44
C ASP A 16 13.69 5.96 -19.38
N GLY A 17 12.69 6.42 -18.60
CA GLY A 17 12.34 7.83 -18.45
C GLY A 17 11.39 8.36 -19.52
N SER A 18 10.88 7.52 -20.42
CA SER A 18 9.88 7.92 -21.43
C SER A 18 8.55 8.33 -20.78
N THR A 19 8.26 7.76 -19.61
CA THR A 19 7.12 8.13 -18.77
C THR A 19 7.59 8.54 -17.36
N LEU A 20 6.69 9.16 -16.59
CA LEU A 20 6.95 9.39 -15.16
C LEU A 20 6.67 8.11 -14.39
N ALA A 21 7.64 7.66 -13.60
CA ALA A 21 7.50 6.49 -12.75
C ALA A 21 8.12 6.71 -11.36
N LYS A 22 7.60 6.01 -10.36
CA LYS A 22 8.10 6.02 -8.98
C LYS A 22 8.09 4.62 -8.38
N VAL A 23 9.06 4.32 -7.53
CA VAL A 23 9.10 3.14 -6.65
C VAL A 23 8.83 3.62 -5.23
N ASN A 24 7.97 2.92 -4.52
CA ASN A 24 7.59 3.25 -3.15
C ASN A 24 7.96 2.15 -2.15
N ALA A 25 8.01 0.89 -2.60
CA ALA A 25 8.33 -0.26 -1.75
C ALA A 25 9.22 -1.27 -2.48
N ILE A 26 10.07 -1.95 -1.72
CA ILE A 26 10.92 -3.04 -2.21
C ILE A 26 10.86 -4.24 -1.27
N CYS A 27 11.03 -5.43 -1.82
CA CYS A 27 11.12 -6.68 -1.09
C CYS A 27 12.11 -7.63 -1.79
N ILE A 28 12.76 -8.50 -1.04
CA ILE A 28 13.61 -9.56 -1.59
C ILE A 28 13.04 -10.90 -1.12
N ASP A 29 12.75 -11.78 -2.07
CA ASP A 29 12.30 -13.14 -1.82
C ASP A 29 13.11 -14.13 -2.66
N GLY A 30 13.73 -15.14 -2.00
CA GLY A 30 14.56 -16.12 -2.68
C GLY A 30 15.74 -15.55 -3.50
N GLY A 31 16.22 -14.35 -3.16
CA GLY A 31 17.29 -13.66 -3.91
C GLY A 31 16.78 -12.83 -5.10
N VAL A 32 15.51 -12.87 -5.42
CA VAL A 32 14.82 -12.07 -6.43
C VAL A 32 14.42 -10.73 -5.83
N LEU A 33 14.72 -9.64 -6.53
CA LEU A 33 14.32 -8.30 -6.12
C LEU A 33 12.94 -7.94 -6.71
N TYR A 34 12.04 -7.55 -5.84
CA TYR A 34 10.75 -7.00 -6.20
C TYR A 34 10.70 -5.52 -5.80
N ALA A 35 10.16 -4.70 -6.67
CA ALA A 35 9.89 -3.29 -6.40
C ALA A 35 8.45 -2.98 -6.82
N ALA A 36 7.71 -2.27 -6.00
CA ALA A 36 6.35 -1.87 -6.30
C ALA A 36 6.22 -0.34 -6.28
N GLY A 37 5.38 0.17 -7.15
CA GLY A 37 5.16 1.60 -7.30
C GLY A 37 4.14 1.91 -8.38
N ALA A 38 4.30 3.00 -9.08
CA ALA A 38 3.37 3.39 -10.12
C ALA A 38 4.06 4.09 -11.29
N GLU A 39 3.46 4.00 -12.47
CA GLU A 39 3.87 4.67 -13.69
C GLU A 39 2.72 5.48 -14.27
N LYS A 40 3.00 6.67 -14.82
CA LYS A 40 2.00 7.46 -15.54
C LYS A 40 1.68 6.83 -16.88
N VAL A 41 0.42 6.54 -17.09
CA VAL A 41 -0.13 6.05 -18.37
C VAL A 41 -0.85 7.16 -19.11
N SER A 42 -1.42 6.85 -20.28
CA SER A 42 -2.23 7.77 -21.07
C SER A 42 -3.26 8.52 -20.22
N GLY A 43 -3.41 9.84 -20.42
CA GLY A 43 -4.27 10.67 -19.61
C GLY A 43 -3.64 11.16 -18.31
N GLY A 44 -2.36 10.85 -18.07
CA GLY A 44 -1.59 11.38 -16.94
C GLY A 44 -1.93 10.77 -15.58
N ARG A 45 -2.67 9.66 -15.55
CA ARG A 45 -3.05 8.94 -14.33
C ARG A 45 -2.01 7.91 -13.95
N TRP A 46 -1.87 7.62 -12.65
CA TRP A 46 -0.95 6.63 -12.13
C TRP A 46 -1.54 5.23 -12.18
N LYS A 47 -0.80 4.25 -12.70
CA LYS A 47 -1.15 2.83 -12.73
C LYS A 47 -0.11 2.04 -11.95
N GLY A 48 -0.55 1.07 -11.13
CA GLY A 48 0.30 0.28 -10.27
C GLY A 48 1.18 -0.69 -11.06
N VAL A 49 2.49 -0.70 -10.75
CA VAL A 49 3.49 -1.55 -11.39
C VAL A 49 4.29 -2.31 -10.34
N LEU A 50 4.48 -3.60 -10.57
CA LEU A 50 5.43 -4.46 -9.88
C LEU A 50 6.59 -4.78 -10.83
N TRP A 51 7.82 -4.46 -10.43
CA TRP A 51 9.04 -4.88 -11.12
C TRP A 51 9.62 -6.09 -10.40
N LYS A 52 9.82 -7.19 -11.16
CA LYS A 52 10.53 -8.40 -10.72
C LYS A 52 11.87 -8.45 -11.44
N ASP A 53 12.99 -8.35 -10.71
CA ASP A 53 14.34 -8.23 -11.29
C ASP A 53 14.40 -7.19 -12.43
N GLY A 54 13.70 -6.06 -12.25
CA GLY A 54 13.65 -4.98 -13.23
C GLY A 54 12.63 -5.16 -14.37
N GLN A 55 11.93 -6.30 -14.45
CA GLN A 55 10.90 -6.52 -15.46
C GLN A 55 9.54 -6.06 -14.93
N PRO A 56 8.87 -5.09 -15.59
CA PRO A 56 7.60 -4.53 -15.14
C PRO A 56 6.41 -5.43 -15.46
N THR A 57 5.44 -5.45 -14.54
CA THR A 57 4.11 -6.03 -14.72
C THR A 57 3.11 -5.11 -14.05
N TYR A 58 2.03 -4.74 -14.73
CA TYR A 58 0.92 -4.03 -14.10
C TYR A 58 0.10 -5.01 -13.28
N PHE A 59 -0.02 -4.76 -11.98
CA PHE A 59 -0.78 -5.62 -11.07
C PHE A 59 -2.24 -5.20 -10.93
N THR A 60 -2.64 -4.09 -11.53
CA THR A 60 -4.02 -3.59 -11.54
C THR A 60 -4.34 -2.93 -12.88
N GLU A 61 -5.58 -3.03 -13.31
CA GLU A 61 -6.12 -2.25 -14.44
C GLU A 61 -6.59 -0.86 -14.01
N GLU A 62 -6.84 -0.68 -12.72
CA GLU A 62 -7.27 0.58 -12.15
C GLU A 62 -6.17 1.64 -12.22
N VAL A 63 -6.59 2.90 -12.30
CA VAL A 63 -5.70 4.06 -12.32
C VAL A 63 -5.98 4.97 -11.12
N GLY A 64 -5.02 5.84 -10.81
CA GLY A 64 -5.04 6.60 -9.56
C GLY A 64 -4.44 5.81 -8.40
N THR A 65 -3.60 4.82 -8.72
CA THR A 65 -2.97 3.91 -7.75
C THR A 65 -1.75 4.55 -7.10
N GLU A 66 -1.64 4.43 -5.80
CA GLU A 66 -0.47 4.74 -4.99
C GLU A 66 -0.11 3.55 -4.11
N VAL A 67 1.12 3.04 -4.28
CA VAL A 67 1.65 1.93 -3.46
C VAL A 67 2.26 2.50 -2.19
N THR A 68 2.04 1.85 -1.06
CA THR A 68 2.62 2.18 0.25
C THR A 68 3.31 0.98 0.92
N GLY A 69 2.94 -0.26 0.55
CA GLY A 69 3.53 -1.47 1.08
C GLY A 69 3.72 -2.59 0.06
N LEU A 70 4.75 -3.41 0.26
CA LEU A 70 5.02 -4.61 -0.53
C LEU A 70 5.56 -5.72 0.38
N TYR A 71 4.97 -6.87 0.30
CA TYR A 71 5.47 -8.12 0.86
C TYR A 71 5.49 -9.18 -0.24
N VAL A 72 6.54 -10.00 -0.27
CA VAL A 72 6.64 -11.14 -1.19
C VAL A 72 7.14 -12.36 -0.44
N LYS A 73 6.51 -13.49 -0.66
CA LYS A 73 6.91 -14.80 -0.14
C LYS A 73 6.62 -15.89 -1.16
N GLU A 74 7.64 -16.72 -1.43
CA GLU A 74 7.53 -17.83 -2.40
C GLU A 74 7.05 -17.36 -3.78
N GLY A 75 7.47 -16.15 -4.18
CA GLY A 75 7.11 -15.51 -5.43
C GLY A 75 5.71 -14.89 -5.48
N LYS A 76 4.87 -15.08 -4.47
CA LYS A 76 3.54 -14.45 -4.35
C LYS A 76 3.65 -13.10 -3.67
N TYR A 77 2.97 -12.10 -4.22
CA TYR A 77 3.01 -10.75 -3.69
C TYR A 77 1.73 -10.37 -2.93
N ILE A 78 1.91 -9.48 -1.96
CA ILE A 78 0.86 -8.69 -1.32
C ILE A 78 1.32 -7.25 -1.45
N ILE A 79 0.55 -6.43 -2.16
CA ILE A 79 0.78 -5.00 -2.33
C ILE A 79 -0.33 -4.27 -1.59
N GLU A 80 0.05 -3.31 -0.78
CA GLU A 80 -0.88 -2.41 -0.09
C GLU A 80 -0.71 -1.00 -0.65
N GLY A 81 -1.81 -0.26 -0.68
CA GLY A 81 -1.81 1.11 -1.12
C GLY A 81 -3.21 1.68 -1.30
N ASN A 82 -3.28 2.75 -2.06
CA ASN A 82 -4.50 3.51 -2.24
C ASN A 82 -4.87 3.60 -3.72
N MET A 83 -6.15 3.67 -4.01
CA MET A 83 -6.63 3.98 -5.36
C MET A 83 -7.82 4.95 -5.30
N THR A 84 -8.08 5.60 -6.43
CA THR A 84 -9.28 6.42 -6.60
C THR A 84 -10.42 5.50 -7.09
N ALA A 85 -11.47 5.37 -6.28
CA ALA A 85 -12.68 4.64 -6.66
C ALA A 85 -13.50 5.40 -7.71
N ASP A 86 -14.49 4.74 -8.31
CA ASP A 86 -15.39 5.36 -9.30
C ASP A 86 -16.19 6.54 -8.72
N SER A 87 -16.47 6.54 -7.41
CA SER A 87 -17.06 7.65 -6.68
C SER A 87 -16.17 8.90 -6.63
N GLY A 88 -14.88 8.76 -6.88
CA GLY A 88 -13.87 9.79 -6.71
C GLY A 88 -13.18 9.74 -5.34
N ASP A 89 -13.62 8.90 -4.44
CA ASP A 89 -13.05 8.72 -3.10
C ASP A 89 -11.69 8.02 -3.18
N ILE A 90 -10.83 8.28 -2.20
CA ILE A 90 -9.59 7.53 -2.03
C ILE A 90 -9.87 6.37 -1.08
N VAL A 91 -9.61 5.16 -1.55
CA VAL A 91 -9.80 3.94 -0.79
C VAL A 91 -8.50 3.16 -0.64
N THR A 92 -8.35 2.49 0.51
CA THR A 92 -7.23 1.61 0.79
C THR A 92 -7.51 0.22 0.28
N CYS A 93 -6.52 -0.36 -0.39
CA CYS A 93 -6.64 -1.65 -1.06
C CYS A 93 -5.47 -2.59 -0.75
N ILE A 94 -5.73 -3.87 -0.89
CA ILE A 94 -4.75 -4.95 -0.95
C ILE A 94 -4.86 -5.60 -2.33
N TRP A 95 -3.75 -5.69 -3.06
CA TRP A 95 -3.64 -6.42 -4.33
C TRP A 95 -2.81 -7.68 -4.16
N THR A 96 -3.29 -8.78 -4.72
CA THR A 96 -2.61 -10.07 -4.82
C THR A 96 -2.75 -10.59 -6.25
N GLU A 97 -2.18 -11.76 -6.57
CA GLU A 97 -2.42 -12.42 -7.85
C GLU A 97 -3.89 -12.82 -8.06
N GLU A 98 -4.68 -12.90 -6.99
CA GLU A 98 -6.11 -13.24 -7.04
C GLU A 98 -7.00 -12.04 -7.37
N GLY A 99 -6.46 -10.81 -7.27
CA GLY A 99 -7.16 -9.57 -7.56
C GLY A 99 -6.99 -8.49 -6.49
N VAL A 100 -7.94 -7.56 -6.46
CA VAL A 100 -7.98 -6.44 -5.53
C VAL A 100 -9.06 -6.63 -4.47
N GLN A 101 -8.72 -6.30 -3.23
CA GLN A 101 -9.65 -6.16 -2.12
C GLN A 101 -9.63 -4.73 -1.62
N VAL A 102 -10.77 -4.02 -1.66
CA VAL A 102 -10.96 -2.75 -0.96
C VAL A 102 -11.23 -3.06 0.50
N ILE A 103 -10.47 -2.44 1.42
CA ILE A 103 -10.58 -2.70 2.86
C ILE A 103 -11.12 -1.51 3.66
N SER A 104 -11.25 -0.34 3.05
CA SER A 104 -11.76 0.89 3.68
C SER A 104 -13.14 1.29 3.17
N GLU A 105 -13.98 0.32 2.83
CA GLU A 105 -15.35 0.60 2.37
C GLU A 105 -16.15 1.41 3.40
N GLY A 106 -16.92 2.41 2.91
CA GLY A 106 -17.74 3.26 3.74
C GLY A 106 -17.01 4.39 4.48
N MET A 107 -15.72 4.59 4.20
CA MET A 107 -14.94 5.73 4.68
C MET A 107 -14.82 6.79 3.57
N ALA A 108 -15.08 8.06 3.89
CA ALA A 108 -15.10 9.15 2.90
C ALA A 108 -13.70 9.41 2.30
N LEU A 109 -12.67 9.34 3.14
CA LEU A 109 -11.27 9.44 2.72
C LEU A 109 -10.44 8.53 3.62
N CYS A 110 -9.82 7.51 3.03
CA CYS A 110 -8.95 6.61 3.77
C CYS A 110 -7.68 6.30 3.00
N GLN A 111 -6.54 6.47 3.67
CA GLN A 111 -5.22 6.23 3.10
C GLN A 111 -4.48 5.21 3.95
N GLY A 112 -4.21 4.04 3.36
CA GLY A 112 -3.29 3.07 3.89
C GLY A 112 -1.86 3.62 3.87
N THR A 113 -1.11 3.37 4.94
CA THR A 113 0.22 3.93 5.15
C THR A 113 1.27 2.87 5.48
N GLY A 114 0.86 1.62 5.68
CA GLY A 114 1.80 0.56 6.01
C GLY A 114 1.21 -0.83 6.03
N LEU A 115 2.02 -1.77 5.57
CA LEU A 115 1.75 -3.20 5.47
C LEU A 115 2.68 -3.98 6.38
N ALA A 116 2.13 -4.94 7.11
CA ALA A 116 2.90 -5.98 7.78
C ALA A 116 2.23 -7.34 7.59
N VAL A 117 3.04 -8.39 7.48
CA VAL A 117 2.56 -9.77 7.33
C VAL A 117 3.18 -10.66 8.40
N ALA A 118 2.35 -11.39 9.15
CA ALA A 118 2.77 -12.30 10.20
C ALA A 118 2.13 -13.67 9.97
N GLY A 119 2.93 -14.63 9.51
CA GLY A 119 2.42 -15.94 9.08
C GLY A 119 1.48 -15.81 7.88
N SER A 120 0.20 -16.11 8.09
CA SER A 120 -0.87 -15.92 7.09
C SER A 120 -1.68 -14.64 7.31
N ASP A 121 -1.43 -13.92 8.39
CA ASP A 121 -2.19 -12.71 8.71
C ASP A 121 -1.58 -11.48 8.05
N ILE A 122 -2.43 -10.71 7.36
CA ILE A 122 -2.09 -9.44 6.70
C ILE A 122 -2.63 -8.32 7.57
N TYR A 123 -1.75 -7.40 7.95
CA TYR A 123 -2.10 -6.20 8.70
C TYR A 123 -1.84 -4.96 7.85
N VAL A 124 -2.80 -4.06 7.84
CA VAL A 124 -2.69 -2.74 7.20
C VAL A 124 -3.02 -1.68 8.23
N ALA A 125 -2.25 -0.62 8.26
CA ALA A 125 -2.57 0.58 9.04
C ALA A 125 -2.82 1.76 8.10
N GLY A 126 -3.68 2.67 8.52
CA GLY A 126 -4.01 3.84 7.71
C GLY A 126 -4.51 5.02 8.52
N ASN A 127 -4.86 6.07 7.80
CA ASN A 127 -5.49 7.27 8.33
C ASN A 127 -6.79 7.49 7.59
N ALA A 128 -7.87 7.70 8.33
CA ALA A 128 -9.19 7.97 7.78
C ALA A 128 -9.70 9.31 8.26
N TYR A 129 -10.37 10.00 7.36
CA TYR A 129 -11.11 11.22 7.62
C TYR A 129 -12.57 10.98 7.25
N ASP A 130 -13.47 11.40 8.11
CA ASP A 130 -14.90 11.37 7.91
C ASP A 130 -15.53 12.64 8.49
N MET A 131 -16.80 12.86 8.22
CA MET A 131 -17.56 13.97 8.77
C MET A 131 -18.87 13.44 9.37
N ASP A 132 -19.12 13.78 10.61
CA ASP A 132 -20.45 13.59 11.20
C ASP A 132 -21.41 14.66 10.67
N TYR A 133 -22.26 14.29 9.74
CA TYR A 133 -23.24 15.21 9.14
C TYR A 133 -24.34 15.64 10.12
N GLY A 134 -24.47 15.02 11.28
CA GLY A 134 -25.41 15.44 12.35
C GLY A 134 -24.86 16.58 13.20
N THR A 135 -23.57 16.56 13.49
CA THR A 135 -22.87 17.57 14.31
C THR A 135 -21.99 18.50 13.49
N TYR A 136 -21.68 18.15 12.24
CA TYR A 136 -20.69 18.80 11.37
C TYR A 136 -19.27 18.78 11.97
N GLU A 137 -18.98 17.76 12.79
CA GLU A 137 -17.65 17.56 13.34
C GLU A 137 -16.81 16.68 12.43
N GLU A 138 -15.55 17.05 12.29
CA GLU A 138 -14.55 16.25 11.57
C GLU A 138 -14.10 15.08 12.46
N ILE A 139 -14.14 13.87 11.91
CA ILE A 139 -13.72 12.65 12.59
C ILE A 139 -12.43 12.14 11.95
N TYR A 140 -11.38 12.12 12.73
CA TYR A 140 -10.09 11.53 12.34
C TYR A 140 -9.90 10.20 13.05
N ARG A 141 -9.54 9.17 12.29
CA ARG A 141 -9.29 7.82 12.82
C ARG A 141 -7.99 7.27 12.23
N SER A 142 -7.32 6.40 12.98
CA SER A 142 -6.19 5.61 12.49
C SER A 142 -6.54 4.13 12.53
N PRO A 143 -7.31 3.65 11.54
CA PRO A 143 -7.74 2.26 11.49
C PRO A 143 -6.57 1.32 11.27
N VAL A 144 -6.70 0.12 11.84
CA VAL A 144 -5.84 -1.03 11.53
C VAL A 144 -6.75 -2.17 11.09
N TRP A 145 -6.42 -2.77 9.96
CA TRP A 145 -7.14 -3.94 9.47
C TRP A 145 -6.27 -5.20 9.65
N LYS A 146 -6.95 -6.29 9.98
CA LYS A 146 -6.39 -7.64 9.93
C LYS A 146 -7.18 -8.44 8.89
N ASN A 147 -6.49 -8.95 7.87
CA ASN A 147 -7.11 -9.71 6.78
C ASN A 147 -8.32 -9.00 6.14
N GLY A 148 -8.21 -7.67 5.96
CA GLY A 148 -9.26 -6.83 5.38
C GLY A 148 -10.39 -6.43 6.33
N THR A 149 -10.36 -6.87 7.61
CA THR A 149 -11.36 -6.51 8.62
C THR A 149 -10.78 -5.50 9.60
N GLU A 150 -11.46 -4.37 9.80
CA GLU A 150 -11.04 -3.36 10.78
C GLU A 150 -11.02 -3.94 12.20
N MET A 151 -9.92 -3.72 12.89
CA MET A 151 -9.75 -4.14 14.28
C MET A 151 -10.28 -3.06 15.21
N ALA A 152 -11.04 -3.47 16.22
CA ALA A 152 -11.39 -2.59 17.33
C ALA A 152 -10.13 -2.33 18.18
N LEU A 153 -9.58 -1.12 18.09
CA LEU A 153 -8.47 -0.68 18.92
C LEU A 153 -8.99 0.20 20.05
N GLU A 154 -8.50 -0.03 21.28
CA GLU A 154 -8.78 0.87 22.38
C GLU A 154 -8.00 2.18 22.17
N VAL A 155 -8.72 3.30 22.05
CA VAL A 155 -8.10 4.62 21.95
C VAL A 155 -7.72 5.08 23.35
N VAL A 156 -6.42 5.29 23.59
CA VAL A 156 -5.89 5.70 24.89
C VAL A 156 -5.92 7.23 25.09
N SER A 157 -6.13 7.99 24.01
CA SER A 157 -6.23 9.46 24.09
C SER A 157 -7.25 10.00 23.10
N SER A 158 -7.80 11.19 23.39
CA SER A 158 -8.71 11.93 22.53
C SER A 158 -7.98 12.82 21.51
N ASP A 159 -6.65 12.79 21.48
CA ASP A 159 -5.87 13.61 20.57
C ASP A 159 -5.81 12.97 19.19
N ASN A 160 -5.89 13.79 18.14
CA ASN A 160 -5.73 13.34 16.76
C ASN A 160 -4.30 12.79 16.57
N PHE A 161 -4.19 11.56 16.08
CA PHE A 161 -2.91 10.95 15.78
C PHE A 161 -2.90 10.38 14.36
N THR A 162 -1.71 10.30 13.80
CA THR A 162 -1.48 9.82 12.44
C THR A 162 -0.54 8.63 12.49
N VAL A 163 -0.91 7.55 11.80
CA VAL A 163 -0.03 6.39 11.60
C VAL A 163 0.81 6.61 10.35
N TRP A 164 2.13 6.54 10.48
CA TRP A 164 3.08 6.72 9.37
C TRP A 164 3.62 5.40 8.82
N GLY A 165 3.37 4.30 9.51
CA GLY A 165 3.79 2.99 9.05
C GLY A 165 3.46 1.90 10.06
N LEU A 166 3.52 0.67 9.60
CA LEU A 166 3.35 -0.54 10.36
C LEU A 166 4.57 -1.44 10.16
N ALA A 167 5.11 -1.98 11.24
CA ALA A 167 6.19 -2.95 11.19
C ALA A 167 5.82 -4.20 11.99
N CYS A 168 6.15 -5.36 11.46
CA CYS A 168 6.02 -6.64 12.15
C CYS A 168 7.40 -7.20 12.46
N ALA A 169 7.67 -7.49 13.74
CA ALA A 169 8.85 -8.25 14.14
C ALA A 169 8.42 -9.70 14.46
N PHE A 170 9.09 -10.66 13.84
CA PHE A 170 8.95 -12.05 14.27
C PHE A 170 9.72 -12.22 15.60
N VAL A 171 9.01 -12.46 16.66
CA VAL A 171 9.62 -12.99 17.89
C VAL A 171 9.61 -14.50 17.73
N ASP A 172 10.78 -15.07 17.46
CA ASP A 172 10.95 -16.54 17.46
C ASP A 172 10.82 -17.00 18.92
N THR A 173 9.62 -17.40 19.31
CA THR A 173 9.41 -18.09 20.58
C THR A 173 9.88 -19.52 20.38
N GLN A 174 11.17 -19.76 20.55
CA GLN A 174 11.69 -21.10 20.76
C GLN A 174 11.13 -21.61 22.09
N GLU A 175 10.12 -22.46 22.03
CA GLU A 175 9.78 -23.36 23.11
C GLU A 175 10.68 -24.60 23.06
#